data_ca26f4856c21f43d82e1802930a4db70
#
_entry.id   ca26f4856c21f43d82e1802930a4db70
#
_cell.length_a   1.000
_cell.length_b   1.000
_cell.length_c   1.000
_cell.angle_alpha   90.00
_cell.angle_beta   90.00
_cell.angle_gamma   90.00
#
_symmetry.space_group_name_H-M   'P 1'
#
loop_
_entity.id
_entity.type
_entity.pdbx_description
1 polymer ?
#
loop_
_entity_poly.entity_id
_entity_poly.type
_entity_poly.pdbx_seq_one_letter_code
_entity_poly.pdbx_strand_id
1 'polypeptide(L)'
;MKQFVKRLGISLLLAGGLLPLHAEARDATSRLVEVRNQDLVRDVQRQLKAQGFYPGAIDGNYGSQTATALRAYQRSYRLPESGRLDETTLRSLLPERRQGALR
;
A
#
# COMPACT_ATOMS: atom_id res chain seq x y z
N MET A 1 -50.83 -16.20 -8.01
CA MET A 1 -50.13 -16.93 -6.96
C MET A 1 -48.81 -17.47 -7.45
N LYS A 2 -48.86 -18.31 -8.39
CA LYS A 2 -47.64 -18.90 -8.96
C LYS A 2 -46.72 -17.85 -9.55
N GLN A 3 -47.32 -16.87 -10.18
CA GLN A 3 -46.58 -15.82 -10.85
C GLN A 3 -45.78 -14.97 -9.90
N PHE A 4 -46.25 -14.79 -8.71
CA PHE A 4 -45.53 -13.99 -7.72
C PHE A 4 -44.17 -14.56 -7.41
N VAL A 5 -44.11 -15.87 -7.30
CA VAL A 5 -42.88 -16.54 -7.02
C VAL A 5 -41.85 -16.28 -8.14
N LYS A 6 -42.34 -16.32 -9.36
CA LYS A 6 -41.46 -16.07 -10.50
C LYS A 6 -40.86 -14.70 -10.49
N ARG A 7 -41.67 -13.71 -10.17
CA ARG A 7 -41.20 -12.33 -10.15
C ARG A 7 -40.16 -12.12 -9.09
N LEU A 8 -40.33 -12.74 -7.97
CA LEU A 8 -39.36 -12.62 -6.89
C LEU A 8 -38.00 -13.17 -7.30
N GLY A 9 -38.02 -14.28 -8.00
CA GLY A 9 -36.78 -14.87 -8.47
C GLY A 9 -36.02 -13.96 -9.40
N ILE A 10 -36.74 -13.31 -10.28
CA ILE A 10 -36.12 -12.39 -11.22
C ILE A 10 -35.46 -11.23 -10.52
N SER A 11 -36.14 -10.68 -9.52
CA SER A 11 -35.60 -9.56 -8.76
C SER A 11 -34.29 -9.92 -8.08
N LEU A 12 -34.19 -11.09 -7.54
CA LEU A 12 -32.97 -11.56 -6.89
C LEU A 12 -31.81 -11.62 -7.87
N LEU A 13 -32.08 -12.07 -9.06
CA LEU A 13 -31.04 -12.18 -10.07
C LEU A 13 -30.45 -10.82 -10.43
N LEU A 14 -31.31 -9.82 -10.55
CA LEU A 14 -30.86 -8.47 -10.88
C LEU A 14 -29.96 -7.91 -9.77
N ALA A 15 -30.37 -8.10 -8.55
CA ALA A 15 -29.56 -7.64 -7.41
C ALA A 15 -28.20 -8.29 -7.41
N GLY A 16 -28.15 -9.57 -7.68
CA GLY A 16 -26.90 -10.29 -7.76
C GLY A 16 -25.96 -9.76 -8.83
N GLY A 17 -26.52 -9.35 -9.95
CA GLY A 17 -25.73 -8.83 -11.04
C GLY A 17 -25.00 -7.54 -10.69
N LEU A 18 -25.61 -6.67 -9.93
CA LEU A 18 -25.02 -5.41 -9.57
C LEU A 18 -23.84 -5.58 -8.61
N LEU A 19 -23.95 -6.48 -7.67
CA LEU A 19 -22.90 -6.70 -6.68
C LEU A 19 -21.56 -7.10 -7.30
N PRO A 20 -21.51 -8.03 -8.24
CA PRO A 20 -20.24 -8.40 -8.86
C PRO A 20 -19.53 -7.24 -9.52
N LEU A 21 -20.24 -6.35 -10.15
CA LEU A 21 -19.64 -5.20 -10.81
C LEU A 21 -18.94 -4.28 -9.82
N HIS A 22 -19.56 -4.03 -8.69
CA HIS A 22 -18.95 -3.22 -7.64
C HIS A 22 -17.71 -3.88 -7.07
N ALA A 23 -17.75 -5.19 -6.88
CA ALA A 23 -16.61 -5.92 -6.36
C ALA A 23 -15.42 -5.85 -7.31
N GLU A 24 -15.66 -5.94 -8.60
CA GLU A 24 -14.59 -5.86 -9.58
C GLU A 24 -13.90 -4.49 -9.56
N ALA A 25 -14.67 -3.42 -9.48
CA ALA A 25 -14.13 -2.07 -9.45
C ALA A 25 -13.26 -1.85 -8.22
N ARG A 26 -13.71 -2.30 -7.06
CA ARG A 26 -12.93 -2.20 -5.84
C ARG A 26 -11.64 -2.97 -5.93
N ASP A 27 -11.69 -4.17 -6.48
CA ASP A 27 -10.54 -5.02 -6.61
C ASP A 27 -9.45 -4.36 -7.47
N ALA A 28 -9.84 -3.77 -8.60
CA ALA A 28 -8.91 -3.08 -9.47
C ALA A 28 -8.23 -1.91 -8.75
N THR A 29 -8.98 -1.10 -8.01
CA THR A 29 -8.44 0.02 -7.26
C THR A 29 -7.47 -0.46 -6.19
N SER A 30 -7.83 -1.53 -5.48
CA SER A 30 -6.98 -2.10 -4.44
C SER A 30 -5.65 -2.57 -4.99
N ARG A 31 -5.65 -3.20 -6.15
CA ARG A 31 -4.42 -3.66 -6.79
C ARG A 31 -3.49 -2.50 -7.14
N LEU A 32 -4.04 -1.40 -7.66
CA LEU A 32 -3.25 -0.23 -8.01
C LEU A 32 -2.60 0.38 -6.78
N VAL A 33 -3.35 0.50 -5.68
CA VAL A 33 -2.81 1.03 -4.42
C VAL A 33 -1.71 0.13 -3.90
N GLU A 34 -1.90 -1.17 -3.96
CA GLU A 34 -0.90 -2.12 -3.49
C GLU A 34 0.40 -2.03 -4.29
N VAL A 35 0.31 -1.95 -5.61
CA VAL A 35 1.49 -1.82 -6.46
C VAL A 35 2.28 -0.56 -6.12
N ARG A 36 1.60 0.56 -5.92
CA ARG A 36 2.25 1.81 -5.54
C ARG A 36 2.94 1.68 -4.18
N ASN A 37 2.30 0.99 -3.24
CA ASN A 37 2.88 0.78 -1.93
C ASN A 37 4.14 -0.07 -2.01
N GLN A 38 4.12 -1.11 -2.82
CA GLN A 38 5.28 -1.96 -3.01
C GLN A 38 6.46 -1.19 -3.62
N ASP A 39 6.18 -0.34 -4.60
CA ASP A 39 7.23 0.47 -5.22
C ASP A 39 7.82 1.45 -4.21
N LEU A 40 6.99 2.06 -3.38
CA LEU A 40 7.46 2.93 -2.32
C LEU A 40 8.35 2.18 -1.34
N VAL A 41 7.93 0.98 -0.94
CA VAL A 41 8.73 0.18 -0.02
C VAL A 41 10.07 -0.22 -0.66
N ARG A 42 10.08 -0.57 -1.94
CA ARG A 42 11.34 -0.86 -2.63
C ARG A 42 12.28 0.34 -2.61
N ASP A 43 11.78 1.53 -2.87
CA ASP A 43 12.59 2.74 -2.82
C ASP A 43 13.16 2.97 -1.43
N VAL A 44 12.35 2.79 -0.41
CA VAL A 44 12.78 2.89 0.98
C VAL A 44 13.87 1.87 1.28
N GLN A 45 13.67 0.62 0.89
CA GLN A 45 14.65 -0.44 1.11
C GLN A 45 15.97 -0.15 0.40
N ARG A 46 15.92 0.39 -0.83
CA ARG A 46 17.14 0.77 -1.56
C ARG A 46 17.91 1.84 -0.79
N GLN A 47 17.22 2.86 -0.32
CA GLN A 47 17.88 3.94 0.41
C GLN A 47 18.45 3.47 1.74
N LEU A 48 17.69 2.68 2.48
CA LEU A 48 18.17 2.11 3.74
C LEU A 48 19.37 1.19 3.51
N LYS A 49 19.36 0.43 2.43
CA LYS A 49 20.46 -0.45 2.08
C LYS A 49 21.69 0.35 1.67
N ALA A 50 21.52 1.37 0.86
CA ALA A 50 22.63 2.23 0.41
C ALA A 50 23.32 2.91 1.59
N GLN A 51 22.57 3.20 2.65
CA GLN A 51 23.13 3.85 3.85
C GLN A 51 23.57 2.85 4.93
N GLY A 52 23.46 1.56 4.65
CA GLY A 52 23.93 0.53 5.56
C GLY A 52 22.97 0.12 6.66
N PHE A 53 21.73 0.54 6.61
CA PHE A 53 20.74 0.18 7.63
C PHE A 53 19.97 -1.10 7.35
N TYR A 54 19.87 -1.49 6.08
CA TYR A 54 19.03 -2.62 5.69
C TYR A 54 19.85 -3.71 5.01
N PRO A 55 20.02 -4.87 5.65
CA PRO A 55 20.79 -5.97 5.06
C PRO A 55 19.96 -6.91 4.16
N GLY A 56 18.63 -6.76 4.15
CA GLY A 56 17.75 -7.69 3.47
C GLY A 56 17.62 -7.45 1.97
N ALA A 57 16.72 -8.19 1.35
CA ALA A 57 16.44 -8.07 -0.07
C ALA A 57 15.48 -6.92 -0.35
N ILE A 58 15.64 -6.31 -1.53
CA ILE A 58 14.75 -5.24 -1.97
C ILE A 58 13.55 -5.90 -2.66
N ASP A 59 12.54 -6.24 -1.89
CA ASP A 59 11.39 -7.03 -2.36
C ASP A 59 10.06 -6.27 -2.33
N GLY A 60 10.04 -5.06 -1.78
CA GLY A 60 8.82 -4.28 -1.68
C GLY A 60 7.89 -4.71 -0.55
N ASN A 61 8.34 -5.63 0.29
CA ASN A 61 7.54 -6.09 1.42
C ASN A 61 7.99 -5.40 2.70
N TYR A 62 7.04 -4.78 3.38
CA TYR A 62 7.32 -4.10 4.63
C TYR A 62 7.18 -5.08 5.78
N GLY A 63 8.29 -5.71 6.14
CA GLY A 63 8.33 -6.68 7.23
C GLY A 63 9.11 -6.18 8.42
N SER A 64 9.38 -7.07 9.37
CA SER A 64 10.11 -6.74 10.61
C SER A 64 11.51 -6.24 10.32
N GLN A 65 12.18 -6.79 9.32
CA GLN A 65 13.52 -6.38 8.95
C GLN A 65 13.55 -4.95 8.44
N THR A 66 12.58 -4.59 7.59
CA THR A 66 12.46 -3.22 7.10
C THR A 66 12.13 -2.25 8.23
N ALA A 67 11.22 -2.64 9.12
CA ALA A 67 10.85 -1.82 10.27
C ALA A 67 12.05 -1.58 11.20
N THR A 68 12.84 -2.61 11.45
CA THR A 68 14.03 -2.49 12.27
C THR A 68 15.06 -1.56 11.65
N ALA A 69 15.28 -1.70 10.35
CA ALA A 69 16.19 -0.81 9.62
C ALA A 69 15.71 0.64 9.67
N LEU A 70 14.40 0.82 9.52
CA LEU A 70 13.81 2.15 9.55
C LEU A 70 13.96 2.80 10.93
N ARG A 71 13.79 2.05 12.02
CA ARG A 71 14.03 2.58 13.36
C ARG A 71 15.48 3.00 13.54
N ALA A 72 16.41 2.21 13.06
CA ALA A 72 17.83 2.55 13.13
C ALA A 72 18.12 3.85 12.36
N TYR A 73 17.53 4.00 11.17
CA TYR A 73 17.64 5.22 10.40
C TYR A 73 17.06 6.41 11.16
N GLN A 74 15.84 6.25 11.69
CA GLN A 74 15.17 7.32 12.44
C GLN A 74 16.01 7.75 13.63
N ARG A 75 16.59 6.81 14.34
CA ARG A 75 17.47 7.12 15.48
C ARG A 75 18.69 7.92 15.03
N SER A 76 19.34 7.49 13.96
CA SER A 76 20.53 8.16 13.45
C SER A 76 20.27 9.60 13.01
N TYR A 77 19.08 9.86 12.49
CA TYR A 77 18.70 11.18 12.00
C TYR A 77 17.85 11.96 13.00
N ARG A 78 17.75 11.48 14.23
CA ARG A 78 16.99 12.12 15.31
C ARG A 78 15.53 12.35 14.95
N LEU A 79 14.94 11.39 14.25
CA LEU A 79 13.53 11.36 13.94
C LEU A 79 12.81 10.47 14.97
N PRO A 80 11.49 10.63 15.15
CA PRO A 80 10.76 9.73 16.03
C PRO A 80 10.93 8.27 15.59
N GLU A 81 11.29 7.41 16.51
CA GLU A 81 11.60 6.00 16.24
C GLU A 81 10.32 5.16 16.16
N SER A 82 9.46 5.47 15.22
CA SER A 82 8.18 4.77 15.05
C SER A 82 8.31 3.42 14.34
N GLY A 83 9.36 3.25 13.53
CA GLY A 83 9.47 2.10 12.64
C GLY A 83 8.45 2.14 11.51
N ARG A 84 7.81 3.27 11.30
CA ARG A 84 6.77 3.44 10.30
C ARG A 84 7.21 4.44 9.24
N LEU A 85 6.63 4.31 8.05
CA LEU A 85 6.89 5.26 6.98
C LEU A 85 6.00 6.48 7.14
N ASP A 86 6.28 7.27 8.17
CA ASP A 86 5.59 8.54 8.36
C ASP A 86 6.14 9.60 7.42
N GLU A 87 5.43 10.70 7.32
CA GLU A 87 5.77 11.74 6.36
C GLU A 87 7.15 12.35 6.62
N THR A 88 7.49 12.55 7.87
CA THR A 88 8.79 13.13 8.24
C THR A 88 9.93 12.22 7.79
N THR A 89 9.79 10.93 8.03
CA THR A 89 10.77 9.94 7.61
C THR A 89 10.89 9.87 6.09
N LEU A 90 9.75 9.89 5.39
CA LEU A 90 9.75 9.86 3.93
C LEU A 90 10.42 11.08 3.34
N ARG A 91 10.19 12.26 3.90
CA ARG A 91 10.84 13.48 3.43
C ARG A 91 12.35 13.42 3.58
N SER A 92 12.81 12.82 4.66
CA SER A 92 14.24 12.68 4.93
C SER A 92 14.88 11.65 4.03
N LEU A 93 14.22 10.51 3.86
CA LEU A 93 14.78 9.36 3.17
C LEU A 93 14.64 9.45 1.65
N LEU A 94 13.54 10.00 1.16
CA LEU A 94 13.22 10.09 -0.27
C LEU A 94 12.88 11.52 -0.69
N PRO A 95 13.83 12.45 -0.61
CA PRO A 95 13.55 13.85 -0.95
C PRO A 95 13.15 14.05 -2.42
N GLU A 96 13.65 13.22 -3.31
CA GLU A 96 13.33 13.32 -4.73
C GLU A 96 11.88 13.02 -5.06
N ARG A 97 11.30 12.07 -4.33
CA ARG A 97 9.88 11.75 -4.51
C ARG A 97 8.98 12.95 -4.18
N ARG A 98 9.39 13.71 -3.20
CA ARG A 98 8.65 14.90 -2.83
C ARG A 98 8.65 15.92 -3.96
N GLN A 99 9.78 16.12 -4.58
CA GLN A 99 9.90 17.08 -5.69
C GLN A 99 9.03 16.65 -6.87
N GLY A 100 9.01 15.37 -7.17
CA GLY A 100 8.15 14.84 -8.23
C GLY A 100 6.67 15.01 -7.94
N ALA A 101 6.28 14.90 -6.70
CA ALA A 101 4.87 15.04 -6.30
C ALA A 101 4.39 16.50 -6.38
N LEU A 102 5.30 17.46 -6.27
CA LEU A 102 4.96 18.87 -6.33
C LEU A 102 4.83 19.41 -7.76
N ARG A 103 5.26 18.63 -8.74
CA ARG A 103 5.14 18.98 -10.14
C ARG A 103 3.84 18.43 -10.71
#